data_0ab80d7f21a84711932136388a2d0115
#
_entry.id   0ab80d7f21a84711932136388a2d0115
#
_cell.length_a   1.000
_cell.length_b   1.000
_cell.length_c   1.000
_cell.angle_alpha   90.00
_cell.angle_beta   90.00
_cell.angle_gamma   90.00
#
_symmetry.space_group_name_H-M   'P 1'
#
loop_
_entity.id
_entity.type
_entity.pdbx_description
1 polymer ?
#
loop_
_entity_poly.entity_id
_entity_poly.type
_entity_poly.pdbx_seq_one_letter_code
_entity_poly.pdbx_strand_id
1 'polypeptide(L)'
;MGGFTAVCAMPNTRPVNDSPAVTRWMQDSERGAVVNVFPIAAATLGSQGEKLSDYQALRQAGAVALSDDGKPILDDHIMREALALAAKVGLTVIQHAEDTKVSGTHPMNEGITSFKLGLRGQPAASEWQMVERDVRLASQEGGRLHVAHVSTGKSLDMVRLGRASKVNVTAEVAPHHFLFTEEACADYDTRYKMNPPLRSKADREAILRGISDGTVDAIATDHAPHALYEKEVEFDKAAFGVTGLEVAVAASLTALVHEKLITLKRLVEMLSTNPAKIVGLTGRGTLSVGSVADVTIFDPKKRWTYDVEKTRSRSKNCPYGGMEFKGKVRATIVGGKVVFSEL
;
A
#
# COMPACT_ATOMS: atom_id res chain seq x y z
N MET A 1 -2.53 5.58 -17.35
CA MET A 1 -3.78 4.80 -17.49
C MET A 1 -4.50 4.67 -16.15
N GLY A 2 -3.82 4.30 -15.06
CA GLY A 2 -4.46 4.14 -13.74
C GLY A 2 -4.87 5.42 -13.01
N GLY A 3 -4.56 6.61 -13.55
CA GLY A 3 -4.95 7.89 -12.97
C GLY A 3 -4.01 8.45 -11.90
N PHE A 4 -2.91 7.77 -11.59
CA PHE A 4 -1.94 8.28 -10.64
C PHE A 4 -1.09 9.38 -11.25
N THR A 5 -1.01 10.53 -10.59
CA THR A 5 -0.14 11.67 -10.95
C THR A 5 1.15 11.65 -10.14
N ALA A 6 1.14 10.89 -9.05
CA ALA A 6 2.26 10.69 -8.16
C ALA A 6 2.21 9.29 -7.55
N VAL A 7 3.38 8.73 -7.25
CA VAL A 7 3.54 7.46 -6.55
C VAL A 7 4.60 7.61 -5.47
N CYS A 8 4.42 6.90 -4.35
CA CYS A 8 5.46 6.69 -3.36
C CYS A 8 6.14 5.35 -3.65
N ALA A 9 7.45 5.37 -3.86
CA ALA A 9 8.21 4.17 -4.15
C ALA A 9 8.86 3.64 -2.86
N MET A 10 8.58 2.37 -2.54
CA MET A 10 9.10 1.70 -1.34
C MET A 10 10.62 1.48 -1.40
N PRO A 11 11.30 1.33 -0.25
CA PRO A 11 12.77 1.27 -0.18
C PRO A 11 13.37 -0.06 -0.63
N ASN A 12 12.57 -1.10 -0.81
CA ASN A 12 12.99 -2.47 -1.14
C ASN A 12 13.51 -2.63 -2.59
N THR A 13 14.24 -1.63 -3.06
CA THR A 13 14.93 -1.61 -4.36
C THR A 13 16.31 -2.28 -4.28
N ARG A 14 16.98 -2.37 -5.42
CA ARG A 14 18.38 -2.86 -5.50
C ARG A 14 19.23 -1.82 -6.20
N PRO A 15 20.10 -1.08 -5.50
CA PRO A 15 20.33 -1.12 -4.03
C PRO A 15 19.11 -0.64 -3.22
N VAL A 16 19.05 -1.02 -1.93
CA VAL A 16 18.03 -0.52 -0.97
C VAL A 16 18.14 0.99 -0.84
N ASN A 17 17.00 1.69 -0.72
CA ASN A 17 16.97 3.13 -0.54
C ASN A 17 17.26 3.53 0.93
N ASP A 18 18.47 3.31 1.40
CA ASP A 18 18.97 3.63 2.73
C ASP A 18 20.01 4.76 2.75
N SER A 19 20.24 5.39 1.61
CA SER A 19 21.24 6.44 1.46
C SER A 19 20.73 7.65 0.66
N PRO A 20 21.28 8.87 0.93
CA PRO A 20 20.93 10.07 0.17
C PRO A 20 21.16 9.94 -1.34
N ALA A 21 22.16 9.17 -1.75
CA ALA A 21 22.46 8.96 -3.17
C ALA A 21 21.35 8.20 -3.89
N VAL A 22 20.86 7.08 -3.29
CA VAL A 22 19.77 6.29 -3.84
C VAL A 22 18.46 7.09 -3.80
N THR A 23 18.19 7.82 -2.70
CA THR A 23 16.99 8.68 -2.59
C THR A 23 16.93 9.71 -3.73
N ARG A 24 18.00 10.45 -3.98
CA ARG A 24 18.09 11.42 -5.10
C ARG A 24 17.95 10.73 -6.45
N TRP A 25 18.59 9.58 -6.62
CA TRP A 25 18.49 8.80 -7.84
C TRP A 25 17.03 8.39 -8.18
N MET A 26 16.25 8.02 -7.17
CA MET A 26 14.83 7.66 -7.36
C MET A 26 13.97 8.86 -7.78
N GLN A 27 14.34 10.08 -7.39
CA GLN A 27 13.62 11.31 -7.77
C GLN A 27 14.01 11.85 -9.15
N ASP A 28 15.09 11.37 -9.73
CA ASP A 28 15.62 11.89 -11.00
C ASP A 28 14.62 11.67 -12.14
N SER A 29 13.90 12.74 -12.48
CA SER A 29 12.88 12.75 -13.52
C SER A 29 13.44 12.54 -14.95
N GLU A 30 14.75 12.74 -15.17
CA GLU A 30 15.42 12.48 -16.46
C GLU A 30 15.42 10.99 -16.82
N ARG A 31 15.08 10.11 -15.87
CA ARG A 31 14.99 8.65 -16.06
C ARG A 31 13.69 8.16 -16.69
N GLY A 32 12.86 9.05 -17.17
CA GLY A 32 11.68 8.71 -17.98
C GLY A 32 10.41 8.41 -17.17
N ALA A 33 10.34 8.78 -15.90
CA ALA A 33 9.09 8.76 -15.16
C ALA A 33 8.11 9.80 -15.71
N VAL A 34 6.91 9.36 -16.08
CA VAL A 34 5.85 10.25 -16.56
C VAL A 34 4.98 10.83 -15.46
N VAL A 35 5.20 10.38 -14.22
CA VAL A 35 4.51 10.84 -12.99
C VAL A 35 5.54 11.21 -11.94
N ASN A 36 5.13 11.97 -10.92
CA ASN A 36 6.02 12.29 -9.80
C ASN A 36 6.34 11.02 -9.01
N VAL A 37 7.61 10.82 -8.65
CA VAL A 37 8.06 9.72 -7.79
C VAL A 37 8.59 10.30 -6.48
N PHE A 38 7.97 9.90 -5.36
CA PHE A 38 8.36 10.27 -4.02
C PHE A 38 9.02 9.08 -3.33
N PRO A 39 10.32 9.13 -3.03
CA PRO A 39 11.00 8.01 -2.38
C PRO A 39 10.55 7.87 -0.93
N ILE A 40 10.21 6.66 -0.53
CA ILE A 40 10.21 6.22 0.85
C ILE A 40 11.59 5.63 1.11
N ALA A 41 12.26 6.05 2.17
CA ALA A 41 13.59 5.55 2.50
C ALA A 41 13.50 4.40 3.53
N ALA A 42 14.52 3.54 3.55
CA ALA A 42 14.61 2.48 4.52
C ALA A 42 14.78 3.04 5.94
N ALA A 43 13.96 2.55 6.85
CA ALA A 43 14.05 2.91 8.27
C ALA A 43 15.33 2.36 8.89
N THR A 44 15.78 1.18 8.47
CA THR A 44 17.04 0.60 8.92
C THR A 44 17.98 0.35 7.74
N LEU A 45 19.30 0.35 8.00
CA LEU A 45 20.31 0.10 6.97
C LEU A 45 20.08 -1.27 6.33
N GLY A 46 20.00 -1.28 4.99
CA GLY A 46 19.70 -2.46 4.20
C GLY A 46 18.34 -3.09 4.49
N SER A 47 17.43 -2.39 5.18
CA SER A 47 16.15 -2.94 5.69
C SER A 47 16.38 -4.23 6.48
N GLN A 48 17.34 -4.23 7.42
CA GLN A 48 17.67 -5.41 8.23
C GLN A 48 17.02 -5.40 9.63
N GLY A 49 16.37 -4.30 10.04
CA GLY A 49 15.77 -4.17 11.36
C GLY A 49 16.77 -4.02 12.53
N GLU A 50 18.05 -3.77 12.25
CA GLU A 50 19.12 -3.78 13.25
C GLU A 50 19.66 -2.39 13.61
N LYS A 51 19.88 -1.54 12.61
CA LYS A 51 20.49 -0.22 12.77
C LYS A 51 19.76 0.82 11.95
N LEU A 52 19.36 1.93 12.58
CA LEU A 52 18.67 3.01 11.90
C LEU A 52 19.50 3.65 10.78
N SER A 53 18.83 4.04 9.71
CA SER A 53 19.39 4.88 8.66
C SER A 53 19.54 6.34 9.15
N ASP A 54 20.29 7.17 8.43
CA ASP A 54 20.39 8.61 8.73
C ASP A 54 19.13 9.35 8.21
N TYR A 55 18.10 9.44 9.04
CA TYR A 55 16.82 10.05 8.68
C TYR A 55 16.93 11.52 8.30
N GLN A 56 17.85 12.27 8.93
CA GLN A 56 18.08 13.68 8.61
C GLN A 56 18.64 13.83 7.20
N ALA A 57 19.66 13.05 6.86
CA ALA A 57 20.27 13.06 5.53
C ALA A 57 19.29 12.54 4.44
N LEU A 58 18.51 11.51 4.74
CA LEU A 58 17.48 10.96 3.84
C LEU A 58 16.38 11.99 3.56
N ARG A 59 15.88 12.68 4.61
CA ARG A 59 14.89 13.75 4.44
C ARG A 59 15.43 14.90 3.59
N GLN A 60 16.67 15.34 3.85
CA GLN A 60 17.31 16.38 3.05
C GLN A 60 17.53 15.96 1.59
N ALA A 61 17.69 14.65 1.35
CA ALA A 61 17.77 14.09 0.01
C ALA A 61 16.39 13.97 -0.69
N GLY A 62 15.28 14.18 0.06
CA GLY A 62 13.93 14.20 -0.49
C GLY A 62 13.06 12.99 -0.14
N ALA A 63 13.48 12.13 0.80
CA ALA A 63 12.61 11.09 1.32
C ALA A 63 11.36 11.69 2.00
N VAL A 64 10.19 11.12 1.73
CA VAL A 64 8.91 11.60 2.24
C VAL A 64 8.38 10.79 3.42
N ALA A 65 8.86 9.58 3.60
CA ALA A 65 8.52 8.68 4.70
C ALA A 65 9.64 7.64 4.89
N LEU A 66 9.49 6.81 5.91
CA LEU A 66 10.42 5.74 6.27
C LEU A 66 9.68 4.40 6.32
N SER A 67 10.29 3.34 5.82
CA SER A 67 9.73 1.98 5.87
C SER A 67 10.84 0.94 5.69
N ASP A 68 10.65 -0.24 6.27
CA ASP A 68 11.38 -1.45 5.86
C ASP A 68 10.44 -2.44 5.18
N ASP A 69 9.67 -1.94 4.20
CA ASP A 69 8.62 -2.70 3.52
C ASP A 69 9.06 -4.09 3.08
N GLY A 70 8.20 -5.08 3.35
CA GLY A 70 8.47 -6.50 3.15
C GLY A 70 9.42 -7.13 4.19
N LYS A 71 10.00 -6.31 5.10
CA LYS A 71 10.87 -6.75 6.20
C LYS A 71 10.53 -5.93 7.45
N PRO A 72 9.60 -6.38 8.29
CA PRO A 72 9.13 -5.60 9.43
C PRO A 72 10.24 -5.37 10.47
N ILE A 73 10.22 -4.22 11.12
CA ILE A 73 11.09 -3.95 12.27
C ILE A 73 10.54 -4.74 13.45
N LEU A 74 11.17 -5.87 13.78
CA LEU A 74 10.71 -6.79 14.83
C LEU A 74 11.11 -6.35 16.24
N ASP A 75 12.27 -5.69 16.36
CA ASP A 75 12.80 -5.27 17.65
C ASP A 75 12.08 -4.03 18.19
N ASP A 76 11.54 -4.11 19.42
CA ASP A 76 10.82 -3.01 20.07
C ASP A 76 11.70 -1.78 20.29
N HIS A 77 12.99 -1.97 20.60
CA HIS A 77 13.91 -0.87 20.84
C HIS A 77 14.20 -0.11 19.56
N ILE A 78 14.52 -0.82 18.48
CA ILE A 78 14.74 -0.22 17.16
C ILE A 78 13.48 0.51 16.66
N MET A 79 12.29 -0.09 16.81
CA MET A 79 11.05 0.57 16.40
C MET A 79 10.75 1.82 17.23
N ARG A 80 11.04 1.80 18.54
CA ARG A 80 10.91 2.94 19.44
C ARG A 80 11.83 4.10 19.01
N GLU A 81 13.10 3.80 18.77
CA GLU A 81 14.06 4.79 18.29
C GLU A 81 13.70 5.32 16.91
N ALA A 82 13.20 4.46 16.00
CA ALA A 82 12.73 4.86 14.67
C ALA A 82 11.59 5.88 14.77
N LEU A 83 10.57 5.63 15.60
CA LEU A 83 9.45 6.54 15.82
C LEU A 83 9.92 7.88 16.42
N ALA A 84 10.77 7.84 17.46
CA ALA A 84 11.28 9.04 18.11
C ALA A 84 12.13 9.90 17.16
N LEU A 85 13.00 9.29 16.36
CA LEU A 85 13.85 10.01 15.42
C LEU A 85 13.05 10.52 14.22
N ALA A 86 12.11 9.73 13.69
CA ALA A 86 11.21 10.15 12.61
C ALA A 86 10.37 11.37 13.03
N ALA A 87 9.88 11.42 14.28
CA ALA A 87 9.18 12.58 14.82
C ALA A 87 10.03 13.85 14.78
N LYS A 88 11.31 13.77 15.15
CA LYS A 88 12.25 14.92 15.15
C LYS A 88 12.48 15.49 13.76
N VAL A 89 12.53 14.63 12.74
CA VAL A 89 12.76 15.05 11.35
C VAL A 89 11.45 15.26 10.59
N GLY A 90 10.29 15.04 11.22
CA GLY A 90 8.97 15.24 10.63
C GLY A 90 8.63 14.24 9.52
N LEU A 91 9.11 12.99 9.60
CA LEU A 91 8.75 11.89 8.71
C LEU A 91 7.71 10.96 9.37
N THR A 92 6.95 10.26 8.55
CA THR A 92 6.04 9.19 8.97
C THR A 92 6.75 7.85 8.87
N VAL A 93 6.64 7.00 9.88
CA VAL A 93 7.04 5.59 9.79
C VAL A 93 5.89 4.79 9.21
N ILE A 94 6.13 4.14 8.08
CA ILE A 94 5.17 3.24 7.40
C ILE A 94 5.60 1.82 7.69
N GLN A 95 4.75 1.05 8.36
CA GLN A 95 5.08 -0.30 8.80
C GLN A 95 4.32 -1.34 7.99
N HIS A 96 5.06 -2.25 7.37
CA HIS A 96 4.56 -3.56 6.95
C HIS A 96 4.43 -4.42 8.21
N ALA A 97 3.22 -4.52 8.75
CA ALA A 97 2.99 -5.13 10.04
C ALA A 97 2.93 -6.66 9.91
N GLU A 98 4.04 -7.32 10.16
CA GLU A 98 4.13 -8.78 10.15
C GLU A 98 5.13 -9.26 11.20
N ASP A 99 4.70 -10.04 12.18
CA ASP A 99 5.61 -10.83 13.00
C ASP A 99 6.03 -12.08 12.22
N THR A 100 7.21 -12.04 11.61
CA THR A 100 7.72 -13.13 10.78
C THR A 100 8.00 -14.41 11.56
N LYS A 101 8.15 -14.36 12.89
CA LYS A 101 8.27 -15.54 13.73
C LYS A 101 6.93 -16.26 13.89
N VAL A 102 5.82 -15.50 13.84
CA VAL A 102 4.45 -16.03 13.91
C VAL A 102 3.95 -16.41 12.51
N SER A 103 4.17 -15.57 11.50
CA SER A 103 3.71 -15.84 10.13
C SER A 103 4.45 -16.99 9.46
N GLY A 104 5.72 -17.21 9.84
CA GLY A 104 6.61 -18.18 9.15
C GLY A 104 6.80 -17.89 7.67
N THR A 105 6.44 -16.67 7.21
CA THR A 105 6.43 -16.28 5.78
C THR A 105 5.69 -17.28 4.88
N HIS A 106 4.62 -17.88 5.42
CA HIS A 106 3.84 -18.90 4.71
C HIS A 106 3.06 -18.29 3.54
N PRO A 107 2.70 -19.09 2.52
CA PRO A 107 2.28 -18.58 1.21
C PRO A 107 0.88 -17.94 1.17
N MET A 108 0.03 -18.18 2.17
CA MET A 108 -1.35 -17.70 2.19
C MET A 108 -1.88 -17.53 3.63
N ASN A 109 -3.13 -17.11 3.78
CA ASN A 109 -3.80 -17.03 5.09
C ASN A 109 -3.94 -18.41 5.75
N GLU A 110 -3.76 -18.47 7.08
CA GLU A 110 -4.14 -19.64 7.87
C GLU A 110 -5.67 -19.72 7.99
N GLY A 111 -6.24 -20.77 7.47
CA GLY A 111 -7.70 -20.96 7.46
C GLY A 111 -8.14 -22.26 6.81
N ILE A 112 -9.43 -22.34 6.52
CA ILE A 112 -10.02 -23.54 5.89
C ILE A 112 -9.42 -23.78 4.51
N THR A 113 -9.12 -22.73 3.75
CA THR A 113 -8.59 -22.83 2.41
C THR A 113 -7.17 -23.38 2.42
N SER A 114 -6.27 -22.85 3.26
CA SER A 114 -4.90 -23.37 3.38
C SER A 114 -4.88 -24.85 3.82
N PHE A 115 -5.76 -25.21 4.77
CA PHE A 115 -5.89 -26.59 5.22
C PHE A 115 -6.32 -27.53 4.06
N LYS A 116 -7.33 -27.13 3.29
CA LYS A 116 -7.81 -27.93 2.13
C LYS A 116 -6.73 -28.09 1.04
N LEU A 117 -5.90 -27.06 0.84
CA LEU A 117 -4.81 -27.07 -0.14
C LEU A 117 -3.54 -27.77 0.37
N GLY A 118 -3.50 -28.18 1.65
CA GLY A 118 -2.29 -28.75 2.24
C GLY A 118 -1.13 -27.75 2.36
N LEU A 119 -1.43 -26.44 2.35
CA LEU A 119 -0.45 -25.38 2.49
C LEU A 119 -0.43 -24.86 3.94
N ARG A 120 0.76 -24.46 4.38
CA ARG A 120 0.88 -23.71 5.63
C ARG A 120 0.33 -22.32 5.44
N GLY A 121 -0.33 -21.81 6.48
CA GLY A 121 -0.94 -20.47 6.46
C GLY A 121 -0.28 -19.50 7.42
N GLN A 122 -0.37 -18.21 7.11
CA GLN A 122 0.01 -17.11 8.00
C GLN A 122 -1.15 -16.79 8.95
N PRO A 123 -1.00 -17.00 10.28
CA PRO A 123 -2.01 -16.58 11.24
C PRO A 123 -2.28 -15.08 11.14
N ALA A 124 -3.55 -14.68 11.21
CA ALA A 124 -3.91 -13.25 11.28
C ALA A 124 -3.24 -12.51 12.46
N ALA A 125 -2.87 -13.26 13.51
CA ALA A 125 -2.17 -12.76 14.66
C ALA A 125 -0.81 -12.13 14.33
N SER A 126 -0.13 -12.61 13.29
CA SER A 126 1.15 -12.04 12.84
C SER A 126 1.05 -10.57 12.45
N GLU A 127 -0.10 -10.12 11.96
CA GLU A 127 -0.35 -8.74 11.59
C GLU A 127 -0.86 -7.91 12.78
N TRP A 128 -2.00 -8.29 13.40
CA TRP A 128 -2.63 -7.44 14.39
C TRP A 128 -1.84 -7.27 15.67
N GLN A 129 -1.06 -8.27 16.11
CA GLN A 129 -0.18 -8.15 17.27
C GLN A 129 0.95 -7.14 17.01
N MET A 130 1.47 -7.13 15.78
CA MET A 130 2.47 -6.14 15.37
C MET A 130 1.87 -4.73 15.34
N VAL A 131 0.64 -4.56 14.81
CA VAL A 131 -0.07 -3.27 14.83
C VAL A 131 -0.32 -2.81 16.26
N GLU A 132 -0.74 -3.69 17.16
CA GLU A 132 -0.93 -3.38 18.58
C GLU A 132 0.37 -2.88 19.22
N ARG A 133 1.47 -3.60 19.01
CA ARG A 133 2.80 -3.23 19.47
C ARG A 133 3.20 -1.83 18.95
N ASP A 134 3.06 -1.60 17.65
CA ASP A 134 3.48 -0.35 17.02
C ASP A 134 2.64 0.85 17.48
N VAL A 135 1.34 0.68 17.65
CA VAL A 135 0.45 1.70 18.21
C VAL A 135 0.85 2.05 19.63
N ARG A 136 1.16 1.03 20.46
CA ARG A 136 1.66 1.23 21.82
C ARG A 136 2.97 2.01 21.84
N LEU A 137 3.93 1.67 20.99
CA LEU A 137 5.22 2.37 20.89
C LEU A 137 5.03 3.80 20.39
N ALA A 138 4.19 4.02 19.37
CA ALA A 138 3.89 5.35 18.85
C ALA A 138 3.23 6.26 19.91
N SER A 139 2.41 5.69 20.81
CA SER A 139 1.82 6.45 21.92
C SER A 139 2.86 6.93 22.93
N GLN A 140 3.96 6.21 23.09
CA GLN A 140 5.04 6.51 24.02
C GLN A 140 6.02 7.54 23.46
N GLU A 141 6.34 7.42 22.18
CA GLU A 141 7.37 8.24 21.51
C GLU A 141 6.81 9.47 20.77
N GLY A 142 5.49 9.57 20.58
CA GLY A 142 4.85 10.70 19.91
C GLY A 142 5.07 10.76 18.40
N GLY A 143 5.55 9.67 17.76
CA GLY A 143 5.79 9.57 16.33
C GLY A 143 4.51 9.46 15.50
N ARG A 144 4.63 9.66 14.19
CA ARG A 144 3.57 9.38 13.23
C ARG A 144 3.73 7.96 12.69
N LEU A 145 2.73 7.12 12.93
CA LEU A 145 2.68 5.75 12.45
C LEU A 145 1.66 5.63 11.33
N HIS A 146 2.03 4.98 10.26
CA HIS A 146 1.11 4.56 9.20
C HIS A 146 1.19 3.04 9.03
N VAL A 147 0.05 2.37 9.17
CA VAL A 147 -0.04 0.92 9.00
C VAL A 147 -0.35 0.65 7.54
N ALA A 148 0.61 0.05 6.83
CA ALA A 148 0.49 -0.27 5.41
C ALA A 148 -0.47 -1.44 5.19
N HIS A 149 -1.16 -1.44 4.03
CA HIS A 149 -1.94 -2.53 3.44
C HIS A 149 -2.63 -3.49 4.45
N VAL A 150 -3.34 -2.92 5.45
CA VAL A 150 -4.04 -3.71 6.47
C VAL A 150 -4.92 -4.78 5.85
N SER A 151 -4.80 -6.01 6.32
CA SER A 151 -5.55 -7.16 5.81
C SER A 151 -6.51 -7.79 6.83
N THR A 152 -6.38 -7.49 8.12
CA THR A 152 -7.20 -8.11 9.18
C THR A 152 -8.10 -7.11 9.90
N GLY A 153 -9.29 -7.59 10.32
CA GLY A 153 -10.24 -6.77 11.09
C GLY A 153 -9.68 -6.34 12.44
N LYS A 154 -8.93 -7.20 13.13
CA LYS A 154 -8.32 -6.88 14.41
C LYS A 154 -7.27 -5.78 14.32
N SER A 155 -6.51 -5.70 13.23
CA SER A 155 -5.58 -4.58 12.98
C SER A 155 -6.31 -3.24 12.96
N LEU A 156 -7.47 -3.17 12.32
CA LEU A 156 -8.31 -1.96 12.34
C LEU A 156 -8.85 -1.63 13.74
N ASP A 157 -9.14 -2.64 14.57
CA ASP A 157 -9.52 -2.40 15.97
C ASP A 157 -8.37 -1.78 16.77
N MET A 158 -7.13 -2.21 16.54
CA MET A 158 -5.95 -1.61 17.17
C MET A 158 -5.74 -0.15 16.71
N VAL A 159 -5.97 0.14 15.42
CA VAL A 159 -5.94 1.52 14.91
C VAL A 159 -7.01 2.39 15.59
N ARG A 160 -8.25 1.88 15.74
CA ARG A 160 -9.34 2.59 16.46
C ARG A 160 -8.96 2.89 17.92
N LEU A 161 -8.44 1.90 18.63
CA LEU A 161 -7.98 2.05 20.01
C LEU A 161 -6.85 3.08 20.13
N GLY A 162 -5.89 3.04 19.20
CA GLY A 162 -4.82 4.04 19.13
C GLY A 162 -5.35 5.45 18.94
N ARG A 163 -6.28 5.66 18.03
CA ARG A 163 -6.90 6.98 17.80
C ARG A 163 -7.72 7.46 19.00
N ALA A 164 -8.46 6.57 19.65
CA ALA A 164 -9.19 6.89 20.87
C ALA A 164 -8.23 7.36 21.99
N SER A 165 -7.01 6.83 22.00
CA SER A 165 -5.91 7.22 22.89
C SER A 165 -5.07 8.40 22.35
N LYS A 166 -5.52 9.09 21.28
CA LYS A 166 -4.86 10.24 20.63
C LYS A 166 -3.49 9.93 20.02
N VAL A 167 -3.22 8.66 19.70
CA VAL A 167 -2.03 8.29 18.94
C VAL A 167 -2.18 8.78 17.51
N ASN A 168 -1.11 9.35 16.94
CA ASN A 168 -1.09 9.78 15.54
C ASN A 168 -0.87 8.57 14.63
N VAL A 169 -1.92 7.78 14.47
CA VAL A 169 -1.93 6.56 13.65
C VAL A 169 -2.91 6.67 12.49
N THR A 170 -2.45 6.30 11.31
CA THR A 170 -3.24 6.16 10.08
C THR A 170 -3.08 4.76 9.51
N ALA A 171 -4.01 4.35 8.65
CA ALA A 171 -3.98 3.04 8.02
C ALA A 171 -4.44 3.10 6.56
N GLU A 172 -3.89 2.21 5.75
CA GLU A 172 -4.30 2.03 4.36
C GLU A 172 -4.66 0.58 4.06
N VAL A 173 -5.39 0.38 2.97
CA VAL A 173 -5.74 -0.96 2.45
C VAL A 173 -5.46 -1.03 0.97
N ALA A 174 -5.18 -2.24 0.47
CA ALA A 174 -5.02 -2.45 -0.97
C ALA A 174 -6.34 -2.96 -1.60
N PRO A 175 -6.59 -2.67 -2.91
CA PRO A 175 -7.80 -3.11 -3.59
C PRO A 175 -8.06 -4.61 -3.52
N HIS A 176 -7.02 -5.43 -3.57
CA HIS A 176 -7.16 -6.88 -3.47
C HIS A 176 -7.71 -7.33 -2.11
N HIS A 177 -7.43 -6.61 -0.99
CA HIS A 177 -7.91 -6.98 0.34
C HIS A 177 -9.41 -6.67 0.55
N PHE A 178 -10.01 -5.74 -0.19
CA PHE A 178 -11.46 -5.53 -0.11
C PHE A 178 -12.25 -6.18 -1.26
N LEU A 179 -11.57 -6.68 -2.30
CA LEU A 179 -12.22 -7.40 -3.41
C LEU A 179 -12.23 -8.90 -3.22
N PHE A 180 -11.12 -9.48 -2.79
CA PHE A 180 -10.92 -10.93 -2.75
C PHE A 180 -10.83 -11.46 -1.32
N THR A 181 -10.98 -12.77 -1.19
CA THR A 181 -10.78 -13.54 0.03
C THR A 181 -9.84 -14.71 -0.24
N GLU A 182 -9.42 -15.43 0.79
CA GLU A 182 -8.52 -16.58 0.68
C GLU A 182 -9.00 -17.67 -0.28
N GLU A 183 -10.32 -17.76 -0.52
CA GLU A 183 -10.91 -18.70 -1.48
C GLU A 183 -10.44 -18.47 -2.92
N ALA A 184 -9.99 -17.26 -3.25
CA ALA A 184 -9.42 -16.98 -4.57
C ALA A 184 -8.13 -17.77 -4.85
N CYS A 185 -7.49 -18.31 -3.81
CA CYS A 185 -6.30 -19.16 -3.93
C CYS A 185 -6.62 -20.65 -4.20
N ALA A 186 -7.91 -21.03 -4.25
CA ALA A 186 -8.34 -22.45 -4.26
C ALA A 186 -7.74 -23.29 -5.40
N ASP A 187 -7.44 -22.67 -6.54
CA ASP A 187 -6.84 -23.34 -7.71
C ASP A 187 -5.32 -23.19 -7.78
N TYR A 188 -4.65 -22.82 -6.70
CA TYR A 188 -3.22 -22.52 -6.65
C TYR A 188 -2.78 -21.42 -7.63
N ASP A 189 -3.70 -20.54 -8.01
CA ASP A 189 -3.39 -19.43 -8.91
C ASP A 189 -2.49 -18.40 -8.22
N THR A 190 -1.23 -18.35 -8.63
CA THR A 190 -0.20 -17.49 -8.05
C THR A 190 -0.48 -16.01 -8.24
N ARG A 191 -1.42 -15.64 -9.14
CA ARG A 191 -1.90 -14.24 -9.28
C ARG A 191 -2.63 -13.75 -8.02
N TYR A 192 -3.06 -14.65 -7.12
CA TYR A 192 -3.65 -14.32 -5.82
C TYR A 192 -2.68 -14.45 -4.65
N LYS A 193 -1.38 -14.63 -4.93
CA LYS A 193 -0.34 -14.67 -3.89
C LYS A 193 0.27 -13.29 -3.70
N MET A 194 0.01 -12.67 -2.54
CA MET A 194 0.58 -11.40 -2.08
C MET A 194 0.84 -11.44 -0.58
N ASN A 195 1.55 -10.46 -0.04
CA ASN A 195 1.81 -10.32 1.39
C ASN A 195 1.54 -8.88 1.85
N PRO A 196 0.58 -8.65 2.79
CA PRO A 196 -0.22 -9.64 3.52
C PRO A 196 -1.13 -10.47 2.61
N PRO A 197 -1.45 -11.72 2.99
CA PRO A 197 -2.27 -12.58 2.16
C PRO A 197 -3.74 -12.13 2.15
N LEU A 198 -4.48 -12.58 1.14
CA LEU A 198 -5.93 -12.50 1.14
C LEU A 198 -6.48 -13.26 2.35
N ARG A 199 -7.29 -12.59 3.17
CA ARG A 199 -7.80 -13.11 4.42
C ARG A 199 -9.19 -13.72 4.28
N SER A 200 -9.77 -14.08 5.41
CA SER A 200 -11.11 -14.62 5.50
C SER A 200 -12.19 -13.63 5.02
N LYS A 201 -13.37 -14.15 4.73
CA LYS A 201 -14.55 -13.32 4.43
C LYS A 201 -14.87 -12.35 5.58
N ALA A 202 -14.70 -12.78 6.84
CA ALA A 202 -14.94 -11.94 8.00
C ALA A 202 -13.97 -10.76 8.08
N ASP A 203 -12.67 -10.97 7.76
CA ASP A 203 -11.68 -9.90 7.68
C ASP A 203 -11.99 -8.94 6.53
N ARG A 204 -12.29 -9.45 5.34
CA ARG A 204 -12.70 -8.61 4.21
C ARG A 204 -13.91 -7.74 4.55
N GLU A 205 -14.92 -8.28 5.20
CA GLU A 205 -16.09 -7.51 5.67
C GLU A 205 -15.69 -6.46 6.72
N ALA A 206 -14.75 -6.77 7.61
CA ALA A 206 -14.24 -5.82 8.59
C ALA A 206 -13.46 -4.68 7.91
N ILE A 207 -12.69 -4.96 6.86
CA ILE A 207 -12.02 -3.95 6.03
C ILE A 207 -13.05 -3.04 5.36
N LEU A 208 -14.09 -3.59 4.75
CA LEU A 208 -15.17 -2.79 4.14
C LEU A 208 -15.86 -1.89 5.17
N ARG A 209 -16.10 -2.39 6.40
CA ARG A 209 -16.61 -1.55 7.50
C ARG A 209 -15.61 -0.46 7.88
N GLY A 210 -14.30 -0.76 7.98
CA GLY A 210 -13.27 0.22 8.30
C GLY A 210 -13.09 1.31 7.23
N ILE A 211 -13.35 0.98 5.96
CA ILE A 211 -13.43 1.96 4.87
C ILE A 211 -14.63 2.89 5.06
N SER A 212 -15.80 2.31 5.37
CA SER A 212 -17.06 3.02 5.51
C SER A 212 -17.10 3.92 6.75
N ASP A 213 -16.56 3.50 7.88
CA ASP A 213 -16.56 4.23 9.15
C ASP A 213 -15.41 5.25 9.28
N GLY A 214 -14.47 5.27 8.31
CA GLY A 214 -13.35 6.20 8.29
C GLY A 214 -12.12 5.75 9.06
N THR A 215 -12.08 4.51 9.56
CA THR A 215 -10.87 3.93 10.20
C THR A 215 -9.73 3.79 9.20
N VAL A 216 -10.04 3.43 7.95
CA VAL A 216 -9.08 3.39 6.84
C VAL A 216 -8.95 4.78 6.23
N ASP A 217 -7.74 5.34 6.19
CA ASP A 217 -7.47 6.68 5.68
C ASP A 217 -7.24 6.72 4.19
N ALA A 218 -6.51 5.74 3.66
CA ALA A 218 -6.04 5.73 2.28
C ALA A 218 -6.25 4.38 1.60
N ILE A 219 -6.21 4.41 0.27
CA ILE A 219 -6.13 3.22 -0.58
C ILE A 219 -4.77 3.26 -1.27
N ALA A 220 -3.92 2.29 -0.99
CA ALA A 220 -2.65 2.09 -1.68
C ALA A 220 -2.74 0.87 -2.59
N THR A 221 -1.91 0.81 -3.62
CA THR A 221 -2.03 -0.24 -4.64
C THR A 221 -1.27 -1.50 -4.29
N ASP A 222 -0.25 -1.37 -3.47
CA ASP A 222 0.73 -2.44 -3.25
C ASP A 222 1.18 -3.06 -4.58
N HIS A 223 1.54 -2.19 -5.54
CA HIS A 223 1.90 -2.59 -6.89
C HIS A 223 3.27 -3.23 -6.92
N ALA A 224 3.30 -4.56 -6.98
CA ALA A 224 4.51 -5.38 -6.97
C ALA A 224 4.60 -6.22 -8.25
N PRO A 225 5.17 -5.66 -9.34
CA PRO A 225 5.35 -6.38 -10.60
C PRO A 225 6.44 -7.45 -10.47
N HIS A 226 6.15 -8.65 -10.97
CA HIS A 226 7.06 -9.79 -11.03
C HIS A 226 7.21 -10.31 -12.44
N ALA A 227 8.36 -10.89 -12.74
CA ALA A 227 8.56 -11.57 -14.00
C ALA A 227 7.72 -12.87 -14.06
N LEU A 228 7.38 -13.31 -15.26
CA LEU A 228 6.50 -14.46 -15.47
C LEU A 228 7.05 -15.71 -14.78
N TYR A 229 8.35 -15.98 -14.92
CA TYR A 229 9.02 -17.12 -14.30
C TYR A 229 9.01 -17.12 -12.76
N GLU A 230 8.79 -15.95 -12.12
CA GLU A 230 8.68 -15.85 -10.66
C GLU A 230 7.26 -16.21 -10.18
N LYS A 231 6.30 -16.21 -11.09
CA LYS A 231 4.89 -16.52 -10.80
C LYS A 231 4.43 -17.85 -11.38
N GLU A 232 5.02 -18.34 -12.47
CA GLU A 232 4.71 -19.62 -13.10
C GLU A 232 5.49 -20.77 -12.46
N VAL A 233 5.38 -20.86 -11.15
CA VAL A 233 5.96 -21.92 -10.31
C VAL A 233 4.91 -22.39 -9.31
N GLU A 234 5.23 -23.39 -8.49
CA GLU A 234 4.33 -23.87 -7.43
C GLU A 234 3.96 -22.73 -6.49
N PHE A 235 2.72 -22.75 -6.00
CA PHE A 235 2.14 -21.65 -5.22
C PHE A 235 2.99 -21.27 -4.00
N ASP A 236 3.57 -22.23 -3.30
CA ASP A 236 4.44 -22.01 -2.14
C ASP A 236 5.77 -21.34 -2.50
N LYS A 237 6.26 -21.50 -3.74
CA LYS A 237 7.52 -20.95 -4.24
C LYS A 237 7.35 -19.62 -5.00
N ALA A 238 6.15 -19.34 -5.49
CA ALA A 238 5.89 -18.13 -6.25
C ALA A 238 6.18 -16.87 -5.44
N ALA A 239 6.67 -15.83 -6.11
CA ALA A 239 6.90 -14.54 -5.51
C ALA A 239 5.59 -13.91 -4.98
N PHE A 240 5.68 -13.21 -3.85
CA PHE A 240 4.58 -12.42 -3.31
C PHE A 240 4.44 -11.11 -4.09
N GLY A 241 3.22 -10.76 -4.43
CA GLY A 241 2.89 -9.48 -5.04
C GLY A 241 2.05 -9.58 -6.30
N VAL A 242 1.33 -8.51 -6.56
CA VAL A 242 0.41 -8.37 -7.70
C VAL A 242 0.46 -6.96 -8.26
N THR A 243 0.09 -6.81 -9.53
CA THR A 243 -0.04 -5.48 -10.12
C THR A 243 -1.41 -4.86 -9.82
N GLY A 244 -1.46 -3.56 -9.51
CA GLY A 244 -2.71 -2.89 -9.11
C GLY A 244 -2.86 -1.45 -9.63
N LEU A 245 -1.79 -0.77 -10.08
CA LEU A 245 -1.84 0.65 -10.43
C LEU A 245 -2.89 0.99 -11.51
N GLU A 246 -3.07 0.16 -12.52
CA GLU A 246 -3.98 0.48 -13.63
C GLU A 246 -5.45 0.28 -13.29
N VAL A 247 -5.77 -0.46 -12.23
CA VAL A 247 -7.15 -0.83 -11.87
C VAL A 247 -7.64 -0.22 -10.57
N ALA A 248 -6.77 0.33 -9.73
CA ALA A 248 -7.12 0.75 -8.38
C ALA A 248 -8.32 1.71 -8.33
N VAL A 249 -8.36 2.72 -9.22
CA VAL A 249 -9.49 3.67 -9.31
C VAL A 249 -10.78 2.95 -9.72
N ALA A 250 -10.72 2.10 -10.75
CA ALA A 250 -11.88 1.38 -11.27
C ALA A 250 -12.41 0.34 -10.26
N ALA A 251 -11.51 -0.40 -9.62
CA ALA A 251 -11.80 -1.37 -8.56
C ALA A 251 -12.50 -0.69 -7.37
N SER A 252 -11.95 0.43 -6.92
CA SER A 252 -12.51 1.20 -5.81
C SER A 252 -13.86 1.84 -6.14
N LEU A 253 -14.03 2.40 -7.35
CA LEU A 253 -15.34 2.89 -7.82
C LEU A 253 -16.37 1.77 -7.81
N THR A 254 -16.02 0.62 -8.37
CA THR A 254 -16.91 -0.52 -8.49
C THR A 254 -17.32 -1.06 -7.13
N ALA A 255 -16.36 -1.40 -6.27
CA ALA A 255 -16.61 -2.09 -5.01
C ALA A 255 -17.10 -1.17 -3.88
N LEU A 256 -16.78 0.12 -3.91
CA LEU A 256 -17.02 1.01 -2.78
C LEU A 256 -18.08 2.08 -3.09
N VAL A 257 -17.95 2.77 -4.22
CA VAL A 257 -18.86 3.88 -4.55
C VAL A 257 -20.17 3.38 -5.15
N HIS A 258 -20.09 2.44 -6.10
CA HIS A 258 -21.30 1.90 -6.74
C HIS A 258 -22.10 1.01 -5.79
N GLU A 259 -21.45 0.35 -4.86
CA GLU A 259 -22.09 -0.40 -3.75
C GLU A 259 -22.55 0.52 -2.60
N LYS A 260 -22.38 1.86 -2.74
CA LYS A 260 -22.81 2.89 -1.78
C LYS A 260 -22.19 2.76 -0.39
N LEU A 261 -21.02 2.13 -0.28
CA LEU A 261 -20.26 2.05 0.98
C LEU A 261 -19.64 3.40 1.36
N ILE A 262 -19.15 4.13 0.34
CA ILE A 262 -18.61 5.49 0.51
C ILE A 262 -19.10 6.42 -0.60
N THR A 263 -18.97 7.72 -0.36
CA THR A 263 -19.21 8.73 -1.39
C THR A 263 -18.04 8.85 -2.35
N LEU A 264 -18.28 9.39 -3.56
CA LEU A 264 -17.20 9.72 -4.50
C LEU A 264 -16.17 10.69 -3.90
N LYS A 265 -16.64 11.67 -3.11
CA LYS A 265 -15.76 12.59 -2.38
C LYS A 265 -14.82 11.84 -1.45
N ARG A 266 -15.35 10.89 -0.67
CA ARG A 266 -14.53 10.08 0.25
C ARG A 266 -13.50 9.25 -0.50
N LEU A 267 -13.85 8.66 -1.65
CA LEU A 267 -12.89 7.94 -2.50
C LEU A 267 -11.74 8.85 -2.97
N VAL A 268 -12.05 10.08 -3.39
CA VAL A 268 -11.02 11.06 -3.78
C VAL A 268 -10.12 11.41 -2.59
N GLU A 269 -10.69 11.58 -1.40
CA GLU A 269 -9.91 11.80 -0.18
C GLU A 269 -8.93 10.63 0.07
N MET A 270 -9.40 9.40 -0.05
CA MET A 270 -8.59 8.19 0.21
C MET A 270 -7.51 7.92 -0.84
N LEU A 271 -7.70 8.34 -2.08
CA LEU A 271 -6.73 8.14 -3.17
C LEU A 271 -5.80 9.34 -3.39
N SER A 272 -6.09 10.50 -2.83
CA SER A 272 -5.37 11.75 -3.15
C SER A 272 -5.07 12.61 -1.92
N THR A 273 -6.08 13.19 -1.29
CA THR A 273 -5.89 14.18 -0.21
C THR A 273 -5.21 13.56 1.02
N ASN A 274 -5.68 12.40 1.45
CA ASN A 274 -5.15 11.75 2.64
C ASN A 274 -3.74 11.17 2.44
N PRO A 275 -3.43 10.44 1.34
CA PRO A 275 -2.05 10.03 1.06
C PRO A 275 -1.06 11.21 1.06
N ALA A 276 -1.42 12.32 0.41
CA ALA A 276 -0.57 13.53 0.41
C ALA A 276 -0.31 14.06 1.83
N LYS A 277 -1.33 14.05 2.71
CA LYS A 277 -1.19 14.46 4.12
C LYS A 277 -0.32 13.49 4.92
N ILE A 278 -0.52 12.18 4.74
CA ILE A 278 0.21 11.12 5.46
C ILE A 278 1.71 11.26 5.25
N VAL A 279 2.12 11.51 4.02
CA VAL A 279 3.55 11.68 3.67
C VAL A 279 4.02 13.14 3.65
N GLY A 280 3.17 14.09 4.08
CA GLY A 280 3.53 15.50 4.26
C GLY A 280 3.78 16.28 2.97
N LEU A 281 3.15 15.91 1.85
CA LEU A 281 3.25 16.63 0.58
C LEU A 281 2.33 17.86 0.57
N THR A 282 2.91 19.04 0.57
CA THR A 282 2.18 20.31 0.46
C THR A 282 1.87 20.65 -0.99
N GLY A 283 0.71 21.32 -1.23
CA GLY A 283 0.29 21.74 -2.58
C GLY A 283 -0.13 20.58 -3.50
N ARG A 284 -0.38 19.38 -2.93
CA ARG A 284 -0.87 18.19 -3.65
C ARG A 284 -2.13 17.64 -2.99
N GLY A 285 -2.88 16.80 -3.71
CA GLY A 285 -4.15 16.27 -3.22
C GLY A 285 -5.27 17.31 -3.13
N THR A 286 -5.16 18.41 -3.87
CA THR A 286 -6.10 19.54 -3.90
C THR A 286 -6.09 20.23 -5.27
N LEU A 287 -7.21 20.86 -5.63
CA LEU A 287 -7.36 21.70 -6.84
C LEU A 287 -7.38 23.19 -6.50
N SER A 288 -6.89 23.59 -5.33
CA SER A 288 -6.83 25.00 -4.91
C SER A 288 -5.89 25.79 -5.81
N VAL A 289 -6.17 27.08 -5.99
CA VAL A 289 -5.30 27.99 -6.75
C VAL A 289 -3.90 28.00 -6.14
N GLY A 290 -2.87 27.90 -6.99
CA GLY A 290 -1.46 27.82 -6.58
C GLY A 290 -0.95 26.40 -6.27
N SER A 291 -1.83 25.38 -6.31
CA SER A 291 -1.43 23.99 -6.16
C SER A 291 -0.76 23.46 -7.44
N VAL A 292 -0.03 22.34 -7.30
CA VAL A 292 0.55 21.63 -8.45
C VAL A 292 -0.57 21.17 -9.39
N ALA A 293 -0.41 21.42 -10.69
CA ALA A 293 -1.41 21.11 -11.71
C ALA A 293 -1.39 19.59 -12.06
N ASP A 294 -1.64 18.76 -11.07
CA ASP A 294 -1.79 17.32 -11.17
C ASP A 294 -3.27 16.95 -11.12
N VAL A 295 -3.83 16.47 -12.23
CA VAL A 295 -5.28 16.25 -12.35
C VAL A 295 -5.57 14.90 -12.99
N THR A 296 -6.50 14.15 -12.37
CA THR A 296 -7.04 12.92 -12.94
C THR A 296 -8.49 13.14 -13.34
N ILE A 297 -8.81 12.81 -14.58
CA ILE A 297 -10.17 12.85 -15.12
C ILE A 297 -10.63 11.41 -15.32
N PHE A 298 -11.78 11.06 -14.77
CA PHE A 298 -12.36 9.73 -14.95
C PHE A 298 -13.89 9.82 -15.17
N ASP A 299 -14.41 8.84 -15.92
CA ASP A 299 -15.86 8.64 -16.09
C ASP A 299 -16.31 7.60 -15.05
N PRO A 300 -17.08 8.00 -14.03
CA PRO A 300 -17.48 7.08 -12.96
C PRO A 300 -18.52 6.04 -13.41
N LYS A 301 -19.12 6.20 -14.60
CA LYS A 301 -20.20 5.33 -15.08
C LYS A 301 -19.77 4.36 -16.18
N LYS A 302 -18.62 4.57 -16.82
CA LYS A 302 -18.14 3.74 -17.93
C LYS A 302 -17.93 2.31 -17.46
N ARG A 303 -18.62 1.35 -18.09
CA ARG A 303 -18.40 -0.09 -17.91
C ARG A 303 -17.35 -0.56 -18.90
N TRP A 304 -16.48 -1.45 -18.45
CA TRP A 304 -15.44 -2.06 -19.26
C TRP A 304 -14.87 -3.30 -18.56
N THR A 305 -14.34 -4.22 -19.35
CA THR A 305 -13.65 -5.41 -18.84
C THR A 305 -12.15 -5.17 -18.88
N TYR A 306 -11.47 -5.48 -17.79
CA TYR A 306 -10.00 -5.32 -17.73
C TYR A 306 -9.31 -6.45 -18.47
N ASP A 307 -8.56 -6.06 -19.48
CA ASP A 307 -7.75 -6.95 -20.31
C ASP A 307 -6.27 -6.84 -19.88
N VAL A 308 -5.76 -7.87 -19.21
CA VAL A 308 -4.38 -7.91 -18.71
C VAL A 308 -3.36 -7.81 -19.85
N GLU A 309 -3.69 -8.31 -21.05
CA GLU A 309 -2.78 -8.26 -22.18
C GLU A 309 -2.55 -6.82 -22.68
N LYS A 310 -3.52 -5.94 -22.45
CA LYS A 310 -3.45 -4.52 -22.82
C LYS A 310 -2.83 -3.62 -21.74
N THR A 311 -2.43 -4.18 -20.59
CA THR A 311 -1.77 -3.37 -19.55
C THR A 311 -0.43 -2.80 -20.04
N ARG A 312 -0.09 -1.60 -19.56
CA ARG A 312 1.22 -0.97 -19.79
C ARG A 312 2.33 -1.61 -18.96
N SER A 313 1.99 -2.24 -17.84
CA SER A 313 2.95 -3.02 -17.06
C SER A 313 3.56 -4.12 -17.93
N ARG A 314 4.87 -4.30 -17.82
CA ARG A 314 5.56 -5.46 -18.42
C ARG A 314 5.14 -6.76 -17.75
N SER A 315 4.78 -6.68 -16.48
CA SER A 315 4.34 -7.83 -15.67
C SER A 315 2.85 -8.06 -15.82
N LYS A 316 2.46 -9.33 -15.86
CA LYS A 316 1.08 -9.78 -16.03
C LYS A 316 0.53 -10.48 -14.77
N ASN A 317 1.24 -10.40 -13.64
CA ASN A 317 0.83 -10.97 -12.34
C ASN A 317 -0.33 -10.17 -11.73
N CYS A 318 -1.47 -10.20 -12.39
CA CYS A 318 -2.64 -9.37 -12.08
C CYS A 318 -3.86 -10.23 -11.75
N PRO A 319 -4.45 -10.12 -10.53
CA PRO A 319 -5.61 -10.90 -10.14
C PRO A 319 -6.92 -10.36 -10.72
N TYR A 320 -6.91 -9.20 -11.36
CA TYR A 320 -8.11 -8.51 -11.83
C TYR A 320 -8.47 -8.82 -13.30
N GLY A 321 -7.73 -9.68 -13.98
CA GLY A 321 -7.95 -10.03 -15.38
C GLY A 321 -9.36 -10.57 -15.63
N GLY A 322 -10.03 -10.05 -16.65
CA GLY A 322 -11.41 -10.45 -17.01
C GLY A 322 -12.51 -9.84 -16.13
N MET A 323 -12.16 -9.09 -15.07
CA MET A 323 -13.16 -8.43 -14.22
C MET A 323 -13.85 -7.27 -14.97
N GLU A 324 -15.15 -7.19 -14.79
CA GLU A 324 -15.94 -6.04 -15.22
C GLU A 324 -15.88 -4.94 -14.16
N PHE A 325 -15.45 -3.75 -14.57
CA PHE A 325 -15.42 -2.56 -13.73
C PHE A 325 -16.41 -1.50 -14.21
N LYS A 326 -16.87 -0.70 -13.27
CA LYS A 326 -17.67 0.49 -13.51
C LYS A 326 -16.91 1.72 -13.00
N GLY A 327 -16.40 2.50 -13.96
CA GLY A 327 -15.53 3.63 -13.74
C GLY A 327 -14.22 3.46 -14.50
N LYS A 328 -13.85 4.47 -15.29
CA LYS A 328 -12.63 4.41 -16.13
C LYS A 328 -11.92 5.75 -16.13
N VAL A 329 -10.61 5.73 -15.91
CA VAL A 329 -9.74 6.90 -16.10
C VAL A 329 -9.75 7.30 -17.58
N ARG A 330 -9.94 8.60 -17.84
CA ARG A 330 -10.02 9.17 -19.18
C ARG A 330 -8.82 10.02 -19.52
N ALA A 331 -8.26 10.73 -18.55
CA ALA A 331 -7.02 11.46 -18.72
C ALA A 331 -6.25 11.60 -17.41
N THR A 332 -4.93 11.73 -17.53
CA THR A 332 -4.02 12.04 -16.43
C THR A 332 -3.13 13.20 -16.85
N ILE A 333 -3.07 14.23 -16.03
CA ILE A 333 -2.31 15.46 -16.24
C ILE A 333 -1.31 15.58 -15.10
N VAL A 334 -0.05 15.79 -15.39
CA VAL A 334 1.05 15.90 -14.43
C VAL A 334 1.79 17.20 -14.69
N GLY A 335 1.86 18.09 -13.70
CA GLY A 335 2.47 19.40 -13.85
C GLY A 335 1.90 20.22 -15.01
N GLY A 336 0.60 20.09 -15.28
CA GLY A 336 -0.09 20.75 -16.41
C GLY A 336 0.08 20.07 -17.76
N LYS A 337 0.83 18.96 -17.87
CA LYS A 337 1.02 18.22 -19.12
C LYS A 337 0.15 16.97 -19.15
N VAL A 338 -0.56 16.74 -20.26
CA VAL A 338 -1.32 15.50 -20.47
C VAL A 338 -0.35 14.35 -20.71
N VAL A 339 -0.31 13.38 -19.78
CA VAL A 339 0.55 12.19 -19.88
C VAL A 339 -0.22 10.94 -20.32
N PHE A 340 -1.56 10.99 -20.23
CA PHE A 340 -2.46 9.96 -20.72
C PHE A 340 -3.80 10.60 -21.09
N SER A 341 -4.40 10.20 -22.23
CA SER A 341 -5.75 10.60 -22.65
C SER A 341 -6.42 9.52 -23.47
N GLU A 342 -7.69 9.29 -23.17
CA GLU A 342 -8.71 8.56 -23.95
C GLU A 342 -10.00 9.43 -24.08
N LEU A 343 -9.84 10.77 -24.07
CA LEU A 343 -10.94 11.71 -24.28
C LEU A 343 -11.35 11.77 -25.75
#